data_9e7fd15e79c5eceb41b02de9a6b5a323
#
_entry.id   9e7fd15e79c5eceb41b02de9a6b5a323
#
_cell.length_a   1.000
_cell.length_b   1.000
_cell.length_c   1.000
_cell.angle_alpha   90.00
_cell.angle_beta   90.00
_cell.angle_gamma   90.00
#
_symmetry.space_group_name_H-M   'P 1'
#
loop_
_entity.id
_entity.type
_entity.pdbx_description
1 polymer ?
#
loop_
_entity_poly.entity_id
_entity_poly.type
_entity_poly.pdbx_seq_one_letter_code
_entity_poly.pdbx_strand_id
1 'polypeptide(L)'
;MAYSCAYWPEGTTADLAAAQRAKLDLICAKLRLRPGDRLLDVGCGWGSLACHAARHHGARVTAVTVSGQQHAFVAARIAAEGLDELVDLRLQDYRDPVGGGYDAVAAVEMGEHVGAAEYPAFAARLRDLVRPGGRVLVQQISRGAHRPGGGAFIEAYIAPDMHMRPLGATVSLLEDAGLEVRGVEAMREHYGRTIRHWLARLEAQWPAAVGLIGLERARIWRLYLAGGAQVFEDGRMGVDQILAVRPGVGAQ
;
A
#
# COMPACT_ATOMS: atom_id res chain seq x y z
N MET A 1 -10.90 5.06 -4.97
CA MET A 1 -9.83 4.84 -5.98
C MET A 1 -8.62 4.27 -5.24
N ALA A 2 -8.03 3.17 -5.72
CA ALA A 2 -6.83 2.56 -5.14
C ALA A 2 -5.87 2.23 -6.28
N TYR A 3 -4.57 2.55 -6.07
CA TYR A 3 -3.50 2.22 -7.01
C TYR A 3 -2.51 1.28 -6.31
N SER A 4 -3.02 0.09 -5.95
CA SER A 4 -2.31 -0.99 -5.27
C SER A 4 -2.99 -2.31 -5.58
N CYS A 5 -2.32 -3.44 -5.32
CA CYS A 5 -2.84 -4.77 -5.53
C CYS A 5 -4.20 -4.96 -4.83
N ALA A 6 -5.21 -5.43 -5.55
CA ALA A 6 -6.49 -5.86 -4.99
C ALA A 6 -6.38 -7.31 -4.48
N TYR A 7 -7.32 -7.73 -3.65
CA TYR A 7 -7.47 -9.14 -3.24
C TYR A 7 -8.69 -9.76 -3.93
N TRP A 8 -8.47 -10.86 -4.62
CA TRP A 8 -9.50 -11.57 -5.39
C TRP A 8 -9.85 -12.88 -4.69
N PRO A 9 -10.90 -12.92 -3.87
CA PRO A 9 -11.28 -14.16 -3.20
C PRO A 9 -11.53 -15.29 -4.21
N GLU A 10 -11.13 -16.52 -3.85
CA GLU A 10 -11.33 -17.69 -4.71
C GLU A 10 -12.82 -17.92 -5.03
N GLY A 11 -13.08 -18.42 -6.23
CA GLY A 11 -14.45 -18.75 -6.67
C GLY A 11 -15.36 -17.55 -6.90
N THR A 12 -14.85 -16.30 -6.83
CA THR A 12 -15.66 -15.10 -7.08
C THR A 12 -15.46 -14.53 -8.48
N THR A 13 -16.57 -14.02 -9.06
CA THR A 13 -16.58 -13.20 -10.28
C THR A 13 -16.53 -11.70 -9.94
N ALA A 14 -15.87 -11.35 -8.82
CA ALA A 14 -15.79 -9.99 -8.33
C ALA A 14 -15.24 -9.03 -9.39
N ASP A 15 -15.78 -7.84 -9.46
CA ASP A 15 -15.19 -6.75 -10.22
C ASP A 15 -13.99 -6.13 -9.45
N LEU A 16 -13.24 -5.25 -10.10
CA LEU A 16 -12.09 -4.59 -9.48
C LEU A 16 -12.48 -3.82 -8.20
N ALA A 17 -13.65 -3.21 -8.15
CA ALA A 17 -14.08 -2.43 -6.99
C ALA A 17 -14.36 -3.36 -5.79
N ALA A 18 -15.00 -4.50 -6.02
CA ALA A 18 -15.23 -5.53 -5.00
C ALA A 18 -13.91 -6.15 -4.52
N ALA A 19 -12.97 -6.45 -5.44
CA ALA A 19 -11.66 -6.97 -5.10
C ALA A 19 -10.82 -5.96 -4.28
N GLN A 20 -10.92 -4.67 -4.58
CA GLN A 20 -10.28 -3.62 -3.77
C GLN A 20 -10.92 -3.52 -2.38
N ARG A 21 -12.24 -3.62 -2.26
CA ARG A 21 -12.90 -3.67 -0.94
C ARG A 21 -12.45 -4.88 -0.14
N ALA A 22 -12.41 -6.06 -0.76
CA ALA A 22 -11.92 -7.28 -0.11
C ALA A 22 -10.48 -7.14 0.41
N LYS A 23 -9.61 -6.45 -0.34
CA LYS A 23 -8.24 -6.15 0.11
C LYS A 23 -8.24 -5.24 1.35
N LEU A 24 -9.09 -4.22 1.39
CA LEU A 24 -9.18 -3.32 2.54
C LEU A 24 -9.76 -4.03 3.77
N ASP A 25 -10.77 -4.88 3.58
CA ASP A 25 -11.33 -5.72 4.65
C ASP A 25 -10.27 -6.70 5.20
N LEU A 26 -9.48 -7.32 4.32
CA LEU A 26 -8.38 -8.21 4.70
C LEU A 26 -7.33 -7.50 5.55
N ILE A 27 -6.93 -6.28 5.15
CA ILE A 27 -5.98 -5.45 5.92
C ILE A 27 -6.56 -5.14 7.30
N CYS A 28 -7.79 -4.64 7.37
CA CYS A 28 -8.45 -4.30 8.63
C CYS A 28 -8.61 -5.52 9.56
N ALA A 29 -8.95 -6.68 8.99
CA ALA A 29 -9.05 -7.94 9.74
C ALA A 29 -7.68 -8.40 10.29
N LYS A 30 -6.61 -8.35 9.48
CA LYS A 30 -5.24 -8.67 9.93
C LYS A 30 -4.77 -7.72 11.03
N LEU A 31 -5.07 -6.44 10.92
CA LEU A 31 -4.78 -5.44 11.94
C LEU A 31 -5.70 -5.57 13.16
N ARG A 32 -6.80 -6.34 13.07
CA ARG A 32 -7.83 -6.52 14.11
C ARG A 32 -8.45 -5.19 14.57
N LEU A 33 -8.70 -4.31 13.61
CA LEU A 33 -9.26 -2.99 13.92
C LEU A 33 -10.65 -3.09 14.55
N ARG A 34 -10.85 -2.29 15.59
CA ARG A 34 -12.10 -2.13 16.35
C ARG A 34 -12.51 -0.66 16.37
N PRO A 35 -13.79 -0.36 16.60
CA PRO A 35 -14.23 1.01 16.80
C PRO A 35 -13.40 1.73 17.89
N GLY A 36 -12.91 2.92 17.56
CA GLY A 36 -12.07 3.74 18.44
C GLY A 36 -10.58 3.45 18.38
N ASP A 37 -10.13 2.34 17.77
CA ASP A 37 -8.69 2.06 17.59
C ASP A 37 -8.04 3.15 16.73
N ARG A 38 -6.80 3.47 17.04
CA ARG A 38 -5.98 4.46 16.33
C ARG A 38 -5.15 3.76 15.26
N LEU A 39 -5.45 4.06 14.00
CA LEU A 39 -4.69 3.58 12.83
C LEU A 39 -3.81 4.70 12.27
N LEU A 40 -2.55 4.41 11.97
CA LEU A 40 -1.72 5.24 11.10
C LEU A 40 -1.64 4.60 9.71
N ASP A 41 -2.03 5.34 8.67
CA ASP A 41 -1.90 4.96 7.25
C ASP A 41 -0.72 5.72 6.63
N VAL A 42 0.43 5.03 6.51
CA VAL A 42 1.71 5.59 6.03
C VAL A 42 1.75 5.55 4.51
N GLY A 43 1.69 6.74 3.89
CA GLY A 43 1.55 6.83 2.44
C GLY A 43 0.13 6.47 1.99
N CYS A 44 -0.86 7.19 2.52
CA CYS A 44 -2.28 6.87 2.35
C CYS A 44 -2.79 6.91 0.89
N GLY A 45 -1.97 7.40 -0.05
CA GLY A 45 -2.33 7.51 -1.46
C GLY A 45 -3.63 8.27 -1.66
N TRP A 46 -4.60 7.65 -2.31
CA TRP A 46 -5.92 8.24 -2.58
C TRP A 46 -6.94 7.99 -1.45
N GLY A 47 -6.47 7.66 -0.23
CA GLY A 47 -7.27 7.55 0.98
C GLY A 47 -8.15 6.31 1.07
N SER A 48 -7.87 5.26 0.29
CA SER A 48 -8.74 4.09 0.24
C SER A 48 -8.79 3.34 1.57
N LEU A 49 -7.63 3.09 2.20
CA LEU A 49 -7.58 2.41 3.49
C LEU A 49 -8.11 3.32 4.59
N ALA A 50 -7.67 4.57 4.65
CA ALA A 50 -8.09 5.52 5.67
C ALA A 50 -9.61 5.67 5.73
N CYS A 51 -10.27 5.99 4.58
CA CYS A 51 -11.72 6.13 4.55
C CYS A 51 -12.46 4.81 4.83
N HIS A 52 -11.93 3.66 4.36
CA HIS A 52 -12.54 2.36 4.61
C HIS A 52 -12.49 1.98 6.09
N ALA A 53 -11.33 2.10 6.73
CA ALA A 53 -11.13 1.79 8.15
C ALA A 53 -12.01 2.69 9.04
N ALA A 54 -12.08 3.99 8.74
CA ALA A 54 -12.94 4.91 9.46
C ALA A 54 -14.43 4.55 9.32
N ARG A 55 -14.90 4.34 8.08
CA ARG A 55 -16.32 4.09 7.79
C ARG A 55 -16.83 2.74 8.28
N HIS A 56 -16.05 1.67 8.04
CA HIS A 56 -16.54 0.29 8.24
C HIS A 56 -16.07 -0.33 9.54
N HIS A 57 -15.00 0.20 10.13
CA HIS A 57 -14.46 -0.30 11.39
C HIS A 57 -14.51 0.71 12.52
N GLY A 58 -14.96 1.97 12.27
CA GLY A 58 -15.01 3.03 13.28
C GLY A 58 -13.63 3.42 13.84
N ALA A 59 -12.57 3.15 13.08
CA ALA A 59 -11.21 3.49 13.50
C ALA A 59 -10.97 5.00 13.39
N ARG A 60 -10.14 5.54 14.30
CA ARG A 60 -9.59 6.89 14.21
C ARG A 60 -8.30 6.83 13.42
N VAL A 61 -8.30 7.42 12.23
CA VAL A 61 -7.18 7.26 11.29
C VAL A 61 -6.39 8.56 11.19
N THR A 62 -5.08 8.48 11.43
CA THR A 62 -4.13 9.48 10.94
C THR A 62 -3.60 9.00 9.60
N ALA A 63 -3.80 9.77 8.54
CA ALA A 63 -3.40 9.45 7.17
C ALA A 63 -2.35 10.45 6.68
N VAL A 64 -1.17 9.98 6.28
CA VAL A 64 -0.08 10.85 5.82
C VAL A 64 0.25 10.62 4.36
N THR A 65 0.49 11.72 3.64
CA THR A 65 0.99 11.71 2.26
C THR A 65 1.88 12.93 2.01
N VAL A 66 2.87 12.78 1.13
CA VAL A 66 3.72 13.89 0.67
C VAL A 66 3.19 14.54 -0.61
N SER A 67 2.17 13.99 -1.23
CA SER A 67 1.58 14.48 -2.48
C SER A 67 0.44 15.48 -2.22
N GLY A 68 0.62 16.74 -2.63
CA GLY A 68 -0.42 17.74 -2.54
C GLY A 68 -1.70 17.38 -3.32
N GLN A 69 -1.55 16.69 -4.47
CA GLN A 69 -2.69 16.26 -5.27
C GLN A 69 -3.50 15.16 -4.56
N GLN A 70 -2.80 14.18 -3.95
CA GLN A 70 -3.46 13.15 -3.15
C GLN A 70 -4.15 13.76 -1.94
N HIS A 71 -3.47 14.65 -1.22
CA HIS A 71 -4.03 15.35 -0.06
C HIS A 71 -5.33 16.08 -0.43
N ALA A 72 -5.32 16.91 -1.48
CA ALA A 72 -6.51 17.64 -1.91
C ALA A 72 -7.67 16.72 -2.28
N PHE A 73 -7.40 15.63 -3.00
CA PHE A 73 -8.39 14.63 -3.35
C PHE A 73 -8.98 13.94 -2.12
N VAL A 74 -8.12 13.51 -1.20
CA VAL A 74 -8.54 12.78 0.02
C VAL A 74 -9.32 13.71 0.96
N ALA A 75 -8.92 14.97 1.11
CA ALA A 75 -9.64 15.96 1.90
C ALA A 75 -11.09 16.16 1.38
N ALA A 76 -11.24 16.34 0.06
CA ALA A 76 -12.57 16.46 -0.55
C ALA A 76 -13.40 15.19 -0.35
N ARG A 77 -12.77 14.02 -0.41
CA ARG A 77 -13.42 12.73 -0.17
C ARG A 77 -13.88 12.57 1.28
N ILE A 78 -13.04 12.90 2.26
CA ILE A 78 -13.36 12.85 3.69
C ILE A 78 -14.60 13.72 3.97
N ALA A 79 -14.61 14.96 3.49
CA ALA A 79 -15.76 15.86 3.65
C ALA A 79 -17.03 15.31 2.99
N ALA A 80 -16.93 14.84 1.74
CA ALA A 80 -18.07 14.27 1.02
C ALA A 80 -18.64 13.00 1.68
N GLU A 81 -17.78 12.25 2.38
CA GLU A 81 -18.14 11.01 3.06
C GLU A 81 -18.49 11.22 4.55
N GLY A 82 -18.38 12.46 5.08
CA GLY A 82 -18.68 12.79 6.48
C GLY A 82 -17.75 12.11 7.47
N LEU A 83 -16.45 11.99 7.14
CA LEU A 83 -15.46 11.29 7.92
C LEU A 83 -14.50 12.22 8.69
N ASP A 84 -14.79 13.53 8.73
CA ASP A 84 -13.90 14.56 9.30
C ASP A 84 -13.55 14.31 10.77
N GLU A 85 -14.47 13.73 11.54
CA GLU A 85 -14.26 13.39 12.96
C GLU A 85 -13.40 12.14 13.17
N LEU A 86 -13.22 11.32 12.13
CA LEU A 86 -12.51 10.03 12.20
C LEU A 86 -11.17 10.02 11.46
N VAL A 87 -10.98 10.89 10.47
CA VAL A 87 -9.77 10.89 9.64
C VAL A 87 -9.03 12.22 9.75
N ASP A 88 -7.85 12.18 10.37
CA ASP A 88 -6.88 13.27 10.44
C ASP A 88 -5.90 13.11 9.26
N LEU A 89 -6.13 13.88 8.20
CA LEU A 89 -5.31 13.86 6.98
C LEU A 89 -4.21 14.90 7.06
N ARG A 90 -2.96 14.48 6.78
CA ARG A 90 -1.81 15.38 6.85
C ARG A 90 -0.97 15.33 5.57
N LEU A 91 -0.65 16.52 5.05
CA LEU A 91 0.39 16.69 4.01
C LEU A 91 1.75 16.69 4.69
N GLN A 92 2.34 15.52 4.89
CA GLN A 92 3.48 15.34 5.76
C GLN A 92 4.26 14.08 5.39
N ASP A 93 5.59 14.12 5.59
CA ASP A 93 6.43 12.93 5.51
C ASP A 93 6.24 12.07 6.76
N TYR A 94 6.24 10.74 6.61
CA TYR A 94 6.12 9.81 7.75
C TYR A 94 7.31 9.90 8.73
N ARG A 95 8.44 10.46 8.28
CA ARG A 95 9.64 10.70 9.10
C ARG A 95 9.45 11.84 10.09
N ASP A 96 8.59 12.79 9.76
CA ASP A 96 8.24 13.89 10.65
C ASP A 96 7.41 13.39 11.84
N PRO A 97 7.28 14.20 12.93
CA PRO A 97 6.47 13.82 14.07
C PRO A 97 4.99 13.63 13.71
N VAL A 98 4.52 12.39 13.67
CA VAL A 98 3.09 12.04 13.44
C VAL A 98 2.38 11.60 14.73
N GLY A 99 3.04 11.73 15.88
CA GLY A 99 2.59 11.16 17.15
C GLY A 99 3.12 9.74 17.36
N GLY A 100 2.44 8.94 18.16
CA GLY A 100 2.82 7.56 18.45
C GLY A 100 1.74 6.83 19.27
N GLY A 101 2.02 5.58 19.64
CA GLY A 101 1.09 4.76 20.42
C GLY A 101 -0.15 4.36 19.62
N TYR A 102 -0.05 4.21 18.31
CA TYR A 102 -1.12 3.69 17.45
C TYR A 102 -1.40 2.22 17.78
N ASP A 103 -2.66 1.82 17.73
CA ASP A 103 -3.08 0.41 17.88
C ASP A 103 -2.62 -0.40 16.66
N ALA A 104 -2.64 0.25 15.50
CA ALA A 104 -2.20 -0.33 14.24
C ALA A 104 -1.48 0.69 13.36
N VAL A 105 -0.53 0.20 12.55
CA VAL A 105 0.17 0.96 11.51
C VAL A 105 0.10 0.16 10.21
N ALA A 106 -0.26 0.81 9.11
CA ALA A 106 -0.27 0.21 7.78
C ALA A 106 0.61 1.01 6.81
N ALA A 107 1.32 0.31 5.94
CA ALA A 107 2.03 0.87 4.80
C ALA A 107 1.72 0.00 3.57
N VAL A 108 0.92 0.53 2.64
CA VAL A 108 0.42 -0.22 1.49
C VAL A 108 1.07 0.29 0.22
N GLU A 109 2.00 -0.52 -0.31
CA GLU A 109 2.79 -0.22 -1.51
C GLU A 109 3.47 1.15 -1.43
N MET A 110 4.14 1.37 -0.28
CA MET A 110 4.96 2.53 0.00
C MET A 110 6.43 2.15 0.19
N GLY A 111 6.70 0.93 0.71
CA GLY A 111 8.04 0.46 1.02
C GLY A 111 8.96 0.34 -0.20
N GLU A 112 8.40 0.22 -1.41
CA GLU A 112 9.14 0.24 -2.68
C GLU A 112 9.81 1.57 -2.97
N HIS A 113 9.28 2.66 -2.43
CA HIS A 113 9.82 4.02 -2.57
C HIS A 113 10.83 4.36 -1.48
N VAL A 114 11.09 3.41 -0.58
CA VAL A 114 12.14 3.52 0.45
C VAL A 114 13.39 2.85 -0.05
N GLY A 115 14.44 3.63 -0.29
CA GLY A 115 15.74 3.14 -0.72
C GLY A 115 16.33 2.08 0.21
N ALA A 116 17.28 1.30 -0.30
CA ALA A 116 17.89 0.20 0.47
C ALA A 116 18.53 0.68 1.78
N ALA A 117 19.21 1.80 1.74
CA ALA A 117 19.90 2.39 2.91
C ALA A 117 18.90 2.89 3.97
N GLU A 118 17.73 3.37 3.56
CA GLU A 118 16.74 3.98 4.44
C GLU A 118 15.73 2.98 5.02
N TYR A 119 15.66 1.78 4.47
CA TYR A 119 14.63 0.82 4.87
C TYR A 119 14.76 0.34 6.33
N PRO A 120 15.98 0.14 6.90
CA PRO A 120 16.11 -0.15 8.34
C PRO A 120 15.49 0.94 9.22
N ALA A 121 15.73 2.22 8.87
CA ALA A 121 15.13 3.36 9.58
C ALA A 121 13.60 3.41 9.41
N PHE A 122 13.09 3.06 8.22
CA PHE A 122 11.65 2.93 7.97
C PHE A 122 11.01 1.84 8.85
N ALA A 123 11.60 0.64 8.89
CA ALA A 123 11.11 -0.46 9.72
C ALA A 123 11.12 -0.10 11.21
N ALA A 124 12.21 0.51 11.71
CA ALA A 124 12.31 1.01 13.07
C ALA A 124 11.23 2.08 13.36
N ARG A 125 10.98 2.98 12.40
CA ARG A 125 9.94 4.00 12.55
C ARG A 125 8.54 3.39 12.66
N LEU A 126 8.19 2.41 11.84
CA LEU A 126 6.90 1.69 11.96
C LEU A 126 6.75 1.05 13.33
N ARG A 127 7.82 0.42 13.84
CA ARG A 127 7.84 -0.20 15.17
C ARG A 127 7.65 0.84 16.29
N ASP A 128 8.26 2.01 16.20
CA ASP A 128 8.18 3.03 17.24
C ASP A 128 6.82 3.74 17.29
N LEU A 129 6.16 3.87 16.14
CA LEU A 129 4.84 4.47 16.02
C LEU A 129 3.72 3.59 16.59
N VAL A 130 3.85 2.26 16.47
CA VAL A 130 2.87 1.33 17.03
C VAL A 130 3.12 1.10 18.53
N ARG A 131 2.05 1.00 19.34
CA ARG A 131 2.18 0.68 20.77
C ARG A 131 2.67 -0.76 20.99
N PRO A 132 3.24 -1.08 22.16
CA PRO A 132 3.50 -2.47 22.55
C PRO A 132 2.21 -3.31 22.42
N GLY A 133 2.31 -4.49 21.80
CA GLY A 133 1.18 -5.36 21.46
C GLY A 133 0.36 -4.91 20.24
N GLY A 134 0.64 -3.75 19.68
CA GLY A 134 -0.01 -3.25 18.45
C GLY A 134 0.51 -3.93 17.20
N ARG A 135 -0.18 -3.73 16.07
CA ARG A 135 0.04 -4.44 14.83
C ARG A 135 0.56 -3.55 13.72
N VAL A 136 1.47 -4.08 12.93
CA VAL A 136 2.01 -3.43 11.72
C VAL A 136 1.68 -4.32 10.52
N LEU A 137 1.16 -3.74 9.45
CA LEU A 137 0.98 -4.42 8.18
C LEU A 137 1.72 -3.66 7.09
N VAL A 138 2.61 -4.36 6.42
CA VAL A 138 3.30 -3.87 5.22
C VAL A 138 2.80 -4.69 4.03
N GLN A 139 2.21 -4.02 3.03
CA GLN A 139 1.97 -4.62 1.72
C GLN A 139 2.93 -3.98 0.74
N GLN A 140 3.75 -4.77 0.07
CA GLN A 140 4.69 -4.25 -0.91
C GLN A 140 5.07 -5.24 -1.98
N ILE A 141 5.53 -4.71 -3.10
CA ILE A 141 6.09 -5.49 -4.21
C ILE A 141 7.42 -6.10 -3.79
N SER A 142 7.61 -7.37 -4.11
CA SER A 142 8.86 -8.11 -3.91
C SER A 142 9.49 -8.52 -5.24
N ARG A 143 10.81 -8.65 -5.25
CA ARG A 143 11.57 -9.07 -6.43
C ARG A 143 12.89 -9.71 -6.00
N GLY A 144 13.42 -10.62 -6.84
CA GLY A 144 14.72 -11.23 -6.60
C GLY A 144 15.85 -10.21 -6.52
N ALA A 145 16.86 -10.48 -5.69
CA ALA A 145 17.93 -9.54 -5.32
C ALA A 145 18.77 -9.03 -6.50
N HIS A 146 18.83 -9.75 -7.61
CA HIS A 146 19.72 -9.39 -8.74
C HIS A 146 19.21 -8.21 -9.59
N ARG A 147 17.97 -7.77 -9.42
CA ARG A 147 17.38 -6.66 -10.18
C ARG A 147 16.37 -5.88 -9.33
N PRO A 148 16.81 -5.08 -8.35
CA PRO A 148 15.91 -4.41 -7.39
C PRO A 148 15.12 -3.27 -8.02
N GLY A 149 15.63 -2.61 -9.06
CA GLY A 149 14.94 -1.50 -9.73
C GLY A 149 13.88 -1.94 -10.74
N GLY A 150 13.06 -1.00 -11.19
CA GLY A 150 12.06 -1.20 -12.24
C GLY A 150 12.64 -1.50 -13.61
N GLY A 151 13.89 -1.09 -13.84
CA GLY A 151 14.57 -1.07 -15.14
C GLY A 151 14.34 0.24 -15.88
N ALA A 152 15.15 0.48 -16.91
CA ALA A 152 15.26 1.77 -17.58
C ALA A 152 13.92 2.39 -18.02
N PHE A 153 12.97 1.59 -18.48
CA PHE A 153 11.64 2.10 -18.87
C PHE A 153 10.83 2.60 -17.67
N ILE A 154 10.77 1.80 -16.61
CA ILE A 154 10.01 2.16 -15.39
C ILE A 154 10.63 3.37 -14.71
N GLU A 155 11.95 3.38 -14.59
CA GLU A 155 12.71 4.48 -13.96
C GLU A 155 12.58 5.80 -14.73
N ALA A 156 12.55 5.74 -16.09
CA ALA A 156 12.42 6.93 -16.92
C ALA A 156 10.99 7.49 -16.99
N TYR A 157 9.96 6.65 -16.95
CA TYR A 157 8.60 7.07 -17.33
C TYR A 157 7.54 6.86 -16.25
N ILE A 158 7.75 6.01 -15.25
CA ILE A 158 6.72 5.59 -14.29
C ILE A 158 7.10 5.96 -12.86
N ALA A 159 8.22 5.42 -12.36
CA ALA A 159 8.66 5.59 -10.98
C ALA A 159 10.19 5.49 -10.90
N PRO A 160 10.89 6.62 -10.74
CA PRO A 160 12.35 6.67 -10.75
C PRO A 160 12.99 6.12 -9.47
N ASP A 161 12.22 5.99 -8.40
CA ASP A 161 12.68 5.71 -7.03
C ASP A 161 12.35 4.30 -6.53
N MET A 162 11.85 3.42 -7.41
CA MET A 162 11.49 2.07 -7.00
C MET A 162 12.69 1.21 -6.62
N HIS A 163 12.67 0.69 -5.39
CA HIS A 163 13.63 -0.28 -4.88
C HIS A 163 12.91 -1.49 -4.28
N MET A 164 12.74 -2.52 -5.08
CA MET A 164 12.12 -3.78 -4.68
C MET A 164 13.17 -4.73 -4.13
N ARG A 165 12.81 -5.49 -3.10
CA ARG A 165 13.69 -6.45 -2.45
C ARG A 165 13.04 -7.83 -2.33
N PRO A 166 13.82 -8.89 -2.12
CA PRO A 166 13.25 -10.20 -1.81
C PRO A 166 12.37 -10.15 -0.56
N LEU A 167 11.27 -10.89 -0.57
CA LEU A 167 10.37 -11.01 0.58
C LEU A 167 11.13 -11.31 1.89
N GLY A 168 12.04 -12.31 1.86
CA GLY A 168 12.82 -12.67 3.05
C GLY A 168 13.68 -11.54 3.58
N ALA A 169 14.23 -10.67 2.71
CA ALA A 169 14.97 -9.49 3.15
C ALA A 169 14.07 -8.46 3.84
N THR A 170 12.84 -8.28 3.36
CA THR A 170 11.87 -7.39 4.03
C THR A 170 11.48 -7.94 5.40
N VAL A 171 11.23 -9.25 5.50
CA VAL A 171 10.93 -9.92 6.79
C VAL A 171 12.07 -9.70 7.78
N SER A 172 13.32 -10.00 7.38
CA SER A 172 14.48 -9.81 8.25
C SER A 172 14.61 -8.35 8.74
N LEU A 173 14.42 -7.36 7.85
CA LEU A 173 14.50 -5.95 8.23
C LEU A 173 13.42 -5.52 9.23
N LEU A 174 12.22 -6.11 9.17
CA LEU A 174 11.17 -5.87 10.15
C LEU A 174 11.50 -6.54 11.50
N GLU A 175 12.06 -7.75 11.48
CA GLU A 175 12.48 -8.47 12.69
C GLU A 175 13.70 -7.81 13.34
N ASP A 176 14.70 -7.38 12.57
CA ASP A 176 15.87 -6.63 13.04
C ASP A 176 15.45 -5.29 13.71
N ALA A 177 14.35 -4.69 13.26
CA ALA A 177 13.78 -3.51 13.89
C ALA A 177 13.06 -3.81 15.23
N GLY A 178 12.92 -5.09 15.63
CA GLY A 178 12.26 -5.51 16.86
C GLY A 178 10.75 -5.72 16.71
N LEU A 179 10.28 -5.96 15.50
CA LEU A 179 8.92 -6.44 15.22
C LEU A 179 8.94 -7.97 15.17
N GLU A 180 7.85 -8.61 15.58
CA GLU A 180 7.64 -10.04 15.45
C GLU A 180 6.75 -10.32 14.26
N VAL A 181 7.25 -10.93 13.19
CA VAL A 181 6.45 -11.30 12.01
C VAL A 181 5.52 -12.46 12.36
N ARG A 182 4.22 -12.25 12.18
CA ARG A 182 3.16 -13.22 12.52
C ARG A 182 2.54 -13.90 11.32
N GLY A 183 2.80 -13.40 10.14
CA GLY A 183 2.31 -14.02 8.91
C GLY A 183 2.71 -13.26 7.68
N VAL A 184 2.81 -14.01 6.60
CA VAL A 184 3.06 -13.50 5.26
C VAL A 184 2.02 -14.12 4.34
N GLU A 185 1.38 -13.29 3.52
CA GLU A 185 0.46 -13.73 2.47
C GLU A 185 0.94 -13.23 1.13
N ALA A 186 1.33 -14.17 0.26
CA ALA A 186 1.73 -13.86 -1.11
C ALA A 186 0.49 -13.58 -1.97
N MET A 187 0.53 -12.48 -2.71
CA MET A 187 -0.62 -11.98 -3.50
C MET A 187 -0.25 -11.79 -4.99
N ARG A 188 0.73 -12.49 -5.49
CA ARG A 188 1.27 -12.33 -6.84
C ARG A 188 0.19 -12.45 -7.92
N GLU A 189 -0.63 -13.50 -7.85
CA GLU A 189 -1.70 -13.77 -8.81
C GLU A 189 -2.79 -12.69 -8.77
N HIS A 190 -3.05 -12.16 -7.59
CA HIS A 190 -3.97 -11.04 -7.39
C HIS A 190 -3.48 -9.78 -8.11
N TYR A 191 -2.17 -9.52 -8.12
CA TYR A 191 -1.66 -8.33 -8.79
C TYR A 191 -1.70 -8.44 -10.30
N GLY A 192 -1.31 -9.58 -10.87
CA GLY A 192 -1.48 -9.84 -12.30
C GLY A 192 -2.92 -9.54 -12.74
N ARG A 193 -3.90 -10.11 -12.04
CA ARG A 193 -5.33 -9.87 -12.29
C ARG A 193 -5.73 -8.40 -12.12
N THR A 194 -5.24 -7.72 -11.08
CA THR A 194 -5.51 -6.30 -10.83
C THR A 194 -5.04 -5.43 -11.98
N ILE A 195 -3.79 -5.65 -12.44
CA ILE A 195 -3.20 -4.87 -13.53
C ILE A 195 -3.94 -5.13 -14.85
N ARG A 196 -4.37 -6.38 -15.13
CA ARG A 196 -5.22 -6.68 -16.29
C ARG A 196 -6.54 -5.90 -16.28
N HIS A 197 -7.17 -5.76 -15.11
CA HIS A 197 -8.37 -4.91 -14.99
C HIS A 197 -8.07 -3.42 -15.21
N TRP A 198 -6.93 -2.91 -14.73
CA TRP A 198 -6.52 -1.53 -15.02
C TRP A 198 -6.28 -1.33 -16.51
N LEU A 199 -5.59 -2.26 -17.17
CA LEU A 199 -5.35 -2.22 -18.61
C LEU A 199 -6.67 -2.21 -19.41
N ALA A 200 -7.58 -3.14 -19.09
CA ALA A 200 -8.88 -3.21 -19.76
C ALA A 200 -9.69 -1.91 -19.60
N ARG A 201 -9.65 -1.28 -18.41
CA ARG A 201 -10.31 0.02 -18.18
C ARG A 201 -9.65 1.15 -18.96
N LEU A 202 -8.32 1.17 -19.05
CA LEU A 202 -7.60 2.15 -19.86
C LEU A 202 -7.97 2.02 -21.34
N GLU A 203 -8.03 0.79 -21.86
CA GLU A 203 -8.39 0.52 -23.26
C GLU A 203 -9.85 0.86 -23.55
N ALA A 204 -10.78 0.52 -22.65
CA ALA A 204 -12.19 0.86 -22.79
C ALA A 204 -12.46 2.38 -22.78
N GLN A 205 -11.58 3.16 -22.15
CA GLN A 205 -11.68 4.61 -22.05
C GLN A 205 -10.55 5.33 -22.80
N TRP A 206 -9.98 4.71 -23.81
CA TRP A 206 -8.80 5.22 -24.52
C TRP A 206 -8.91 6.67 -25.01
N PRO A 207 -10.00 7.10 -25.67
CA PRO A 207 -10.13 8.50 -26.10
C PRO A 207 -10.10 9.48 -24.93
N ALA A 208 -10.75 9.16 -23.82
CA ALA A 208 -10.75 10.00 -22.63
C ALA A 208 -9.35 10.07 -21.99
N ALA A 209 -8.66 8.94 -21.92
CA ALA A 209 -7.28 8.89 -21.40
C ALA A 209 -6.34 9.73 -22.26
N VAL A 210 -6.43 9.62 -23.59
CA VAL A 210 -5.63 10.44 -24.53
C VAL A 210 -5.95 11.93 -24.35
N GLY A 211 -7.22 12.29 -24.17
CA GLY A 211 -7.63 13.67 -23.92
C GLY A 211 -7.05 14.25 -22.62
N LEU A 212 -6.90 13.42 -21.60
CA LEU A 212 -6.39 13.86 -20.29
C LEU A 212 -4.85 13.98 -20.22
N ILE A 213 -4.11 13.02 -20.80
CA ILE A 213 -2.65 12.90 -20.61
C ILE A 213 -1.85 12.93 -21.91
N GLY A 214 -2.51 13.05 -23.06
CA GLY A 214 -1.89 12.99 -24.37
C GLY A 214 -1.58 11.56 -24.84
N LEU A 215 -1.44 11.40 -26.17
CA LEU A 215 -1.27 10.09 -26.82
C LEU A 215 0.01 9.38 -26.36
N GLU A 216 1.11 10.10 -26.23
CA GLU A 216 2.40 9.54 -25.82
C GLU A 216 2.32 8.92 -24.43
N ARG A 217 1.85 9.67 -23.43
CA ARG A 217 1.70 9.17 -22.07
C ARG A 217 0.68 8.04 -21.98
N ALA A 218 -0.41 8.11 -22.73
CA ALA A 218 -1.39 7.02 -22.76
C ALA A 218 -0.76 5.72 -23.28
N ARG A 219 0.10 5.77 -24.31
CA ARG A 219 0.87 4.62 -24.82
C ARG A 219 1.89 4.09 -23.80
N ILE A 220 2.57 4.98 -23.09
CA ILE A 220 3.51 4.61 -22.01
C ILE A 220 2.75 3.83 -20.92
N TRP A 221 1.62 4.34 -20.46
CA TRP A 221 0.80 3.66 -19.45
C TRP A 221 0.25 2.32 -19.94
N ARG A 222 -0.18 2.23 -21.20
CA ARG A 222 -0.63 0.97 -21.80
C ARG A 222 0.48 -0.08 -21.81
N LEU A 223 1.69 0.29 -22.25
CA LEU A 223 2.85 -0.58 -22.27
C LEU A 223 3.25 -1.02 -20.87
N TYR A 224 3.28 -0.07 -19.92
CA TYR A 224 3.55 -0.34 -18.52
C TYR A 224 2.58 -1.35 -17.90
N LEU A 225 1.27 -1.17 -18.09
CA LEU A 225 0.26 -2.08 -17.55
C LEU A 225 0.33 -3.46 -18.21
N ALA A 226 0.50 -3.53 -19.53
CA ALA A 226 0.65 -4.81 -20.22
C ALA A 226 1.89 -5.58 -19.75
N GLY A 227 3.06 -4.93 -19.72
CA GLY A 227 4.31 -5.51 -19.26
C GLY A 227 4.31 -5.84 -17.76
N GLY A 228 3.69 -4.96 -16.95
CA GLY A 228 3.53 -5.18 -15.52
C GLY A 228 2.71 -6.43 -15.21
N ALA A 229 1.56 -6.63 -15.84
CA ALA A 229 0.76 -7.85 -15.68
C ALA A 229 1.59 -9.09 -15.99
N GLN A 230 2.32 -9.08 -17.12
CA GLN A 230 3.16 -10.20 -17.56
C GLN A 230 4.27 -10.53 -16.54
N VAL A 231 4.88 -9.52 -15.91
CA VAL A 231 5.96 -9.74 -14.93
C VAL A 231 5.46 -10.52 -13.70
N PHE A 232 4.24 -10.23 -13.24
CA PHE A 232 3.63 -10.97 -12.13
C PHE A 232 3.14 -12.36 -12.57
N GLU A 233 2.55 -12.49 -13.75
CA GLU A 233 2.11 -13.78 -14.32
C GLU A 233 3.28 -14.74 -14.50
N ASP A 234 4.44 -14.25 -14.97
CA ASP A 234 5.67 -15.04 -15.15
C ASP A 234 6.40 -15.34 -13.82
N GLY A 235 5.93 -14.84 -12.69
CA GLY A 235 6.58 -15.04 -11.39
C GLY A 235 7.90 -14.30 -11.21
N ARG A 236 8.18 -13.27 -12.05
CA ARG A 236 9.40 -12.45 -11.95
C ARG A 236 9.33 -11.40 -10.85
N MET A 237 8.13 -11.06 -10.41
CA MET A 237 7.84 -10.19 -9.27
C MET A 237 6.75 -10.80 -8.40
N GLY A 238 6.75 -10.47 -7.12
CA GLY A 238 5.72 -10.78 -6.15
C GLY A 238 5.13 -9.51 -5.55
N VAL A 239 4.08 -9.66 -4.80
CA VAL A 239 3.55 -8.69 -3.86
C VAL A 239 3.07 -9.46 -2.65
N ASP A 240 3.38 -8.95 -1.46
CA ASP A 240 3.17 -9.68 -0.23
C ASP A 240 2.57 -8.77 0.84
N GLN A 241 1.63 -9.30 1.64
CA GLN A 241 1.20 -8.69 2.89
C GLN A 241 1.96 -9.34 4.04
N ILE A 242 2.73 -8.55 4.77
CA ILE A 242 3.51 -8.97 5.93
C ILE A 242 2.83 -8.37 7.17
N LEU A 243 2.33 -9.24 8.04
CA LEU A 243 1.77 -8.86 9.32
C LEU A 243 2.81 -9.05 10.41
N ALA A 244 3.08 -8.00 11.18
CA ALA A 244 3.97 -8.05 12.32
C ALA A 244 3.30 -7.45 13.57
N VAL A 245 3.88 -7.71 14.74
CA VAL A 245 3.43 -7.20 16.03
C VAL A 245 4.64 -6.60 16.75
N ARG A 246 4.46 -5.46 17.41
CA ARG A 246 5.45 -4.98 18.38
C ARG A 246 5.30 -5.79 19.67
N PRO A 247 6.30 -6.55 20.12
CA PRO A 247 6.22 -7.31 21.38
C PRO A 247 5.86 -6.41 22.56
N GLY A 248 5.08 -6.94 23.50
CA GLY A 248 4.78 -6.27 24.77
C GLY A 248 6.00 -6.24 25.69
N VAL A 249 6.01 -5.31 26.65
CA VAL A 249 7.03 -5.29 27.72
C VAL A 249 6.82 -6.54 28.58
N GLY A 250 7.77 -7.48 28.54
CA GLY A 250 7.71 -8.75 29.29
C GLY A 250 7.77 -10.03 28.45
N ALA A 251 7.87 -9.92 27.12
CA ALA A 251 8.06 -11.07 26.22
C ALA A 251 9.55 -11.22 25.84
N GLN A 252 10.43 -11.33 26.84
CA GLN A 252 11.82 -11.78 26.67
C GLN A 252 11.98 -13.13 27.32
#